data_fbb829c0e48efc253d96d8ef1f402563
#
_entry.id   fbb829c0e48efc253d96d8ef1f402563
#
_cell.length_a   1.000
_cell.length_b   1.000
_cell.length_c   1.000
_cell.angle_alpha   90.00
_cell.angle_beta   90.00
_cell.angle_gamma   90.00
#
_symmetry.space_group_name_H-M   'P 1'
#
loop_
_entity.id
_entity.type
_entity.pdbx_description
1 polymer ?
#
loop_
_entity_poly.entity_id
_entity_poly.type
_entity_poly.pdbx_seq_one_letter_code
_entity_poly.pdbx_strand_id
1 'polypeptide(L)'
;MWERVFSANVFYDSKKFEKCYRQKMVSILTKYSPYYEKDMEDYDTEGEEDDAKEDKKKSGLEILKMHGIMSYAQTMEWKGPLSYRIDDTCVIDTSKQIYGTIINTQTLEHASPVSLAGCKRIMTIENKANYESMQYDENTLYIFCHGYFTPKEVYFLKKLSLIVSKECEFLHWGDMDFGGISIFLFIKDRIFEKLMPYRMGVADFEEALKKDAGIPLKASTREKLQKKDAGLLAELKEAILESDKTIEQERLL
;
A
#
# COMPACT_ATOMS: atom_id res chain seq x y z
N MET A 1 -15.14 17.30 -12.58
CA MET A 1 -16.32 16.97 -11.70
C MET A 1 -15.88 15.91 -10.70
N TRP A 2 -16.30 15.99 -9.45
CA TRP A 2 -16.02 14.95 -8.46
C TRP A 2 -16.72 13.63 -8.82
N GLU A 3 -16.03 12.50 -8.66
CA GLU A 3 -16.52 11.16 -9.02
C GLU A 3 -17.88 10.84 -8.39
N ARG A 4 -18.06 11.16 -7.11
CA ARG A 4 -19.36 10.95 -6.42
C ARG A 4 -20.47 11.83 -6.94
N VAL A 5 -20.15 13.07 -7.36
CA VAL A 5 -21.11 13.98 -8.01
C VAL A 5 -21.47 13.45 -9.39
N PHE A 6 -20.48 12.99 -10.16
CA PHE A 6 -20.71 12.30 -11.44
C PHE A 6 -21.62 11.08 -11.26
N SER A 7 -21.30 10.24 -10.28
CA SER A 7 -22.10 9.03 -9.99
C SER A 7 -23.54 9.37 -9.60
N ALA A 8 -23.74 10.35 -8.73
CA ALA A 8 -25.09 10.77 -8.32
C ALA A 8 -25.91 11.31 -9.50
N ASN A 9 -25.31 12.14 -10.36
CA ASN A 9 -26.00 12.75 -11.49
C ASN A 9 -26.33 11.75 -12.60
N VAL A 10 -25.47 10.76 -12.86
CA VAL A 10 -25.64 9.80 -13.96
C VAL A 10 -26.43 8.56 -13.53
N PHE A 11 -26.21 8.08 -12.32
CA PHE A 11 -26.74 6.80 -11.84
C PHE A 11 -27.74 6.94 -10.68
N TYR A 12 -28.01 8.16 -10.22
CA TYR A 12 -28.85 8.44 -9.04
C TYR A 12 -28.38 7.74 -7.76
N ASP A 13 -27.09 7.35 -7.72
CA ASP A 13 -26.41 6.72 -6.60
C ASP A 13 -24.95 7.18 -6.57
N SER A 14 -24.55 7.83 -5.49
CA SER A 14 -23.22 8.45 -5.35
C SER A 14 -22.05 7.46 -5.35
N LYS A 15 -22.30 6.16 -5.15
CA LYS A 15 -21.28 5.11 -5.09
C LYS A 15 -21.33 4.12 -6.26
N LYS A 16 -22.34 4.17 -7.10
CA LYS A 16 -22.56 3.18 -8.16
C LYS A 16 -21.47 3.17 -9.21
N PHE A 17 -20.98 4.34 -9.60
CA PHE A 17 -19.84 4.43 -10.54
C PHE A 17 -18.61 3.74 -9.95
N GLU A 18 -18.21 4.09 -8.74
CA GLU A 18 -17.07 3.52 -8.03
C GLU A 18 -17.14 1.99 -7.97
N LYS A 19 -18.28 1.46 -7.53
CA LYS A 19 -18.44 0.02 -7.29
C LYS A 19 -18.59 -0.83 -8.55
N CYS A 20 -19.23 -0.28 -9.60
CA CYS A 20 -19.68 -1.09 -10.73
C CYS A 20 -19.02 -0.71 -12.06
N TYR A 21 -18.59 0.53 -12.23
CA TYR A 21 -18.21 1.05 -13.56
C TYR A 21 -16.80 1.62 -13.62
N ARG A 22 -16.18 2.03 -12.51
CA ARG A 22 -14.85 2.66 -12.49
C ARG A 22 -13.81 1.86 -13.28
N GLN A 23 -13.64 0.58 -12.97
CA GLN A 23 -12.63 -0.25 -13.64
C GLN A 23 -12.88 -0.41 -15.14
N LYS A 24 -14.14 -0.57 -15.53
CA LYS A 24 -14.51 -0.65 -16.96
C LYS A 24 -14.23 0.65 -17.69
N MET A 25 -14.57 1.79 -17.08
CA MET A 25 -14.31 3.11 -17.65
C MET A 25 -12.81 3.34 -17.78
N VAL A 26 -12.01 3.07 -16.74
CA VAL A 26 -10.55 3.16 -16.81
C VAL A 26 -9.99 2.31 -17.94
N SER A 27 -10.43 1.05 -18.07
CA SER A 27 -9.98 0.15 -19.15
C SER A 27 -10.30 0.69 -20.54
N ILE A 28 -11.51 1.26 -20.72
CA ILE A 28 -11.90 1.87 -21.99
C ILE A 28 -11.05 3.10 -22.31
N LEU A 29 -10.87 3.99 -21.32
CA LEU A 29 -10.09 5.21 -21.48
C LEU A 29 -8.61 4.91 -21.74
N THR A 30 -8.03 3.94 -21.06
CA THR A 30 -6.65 3.49 -21.32
C THR A 30 -6.47 3.00 -22.76
N LYS A 31 -7.49 2.33 -23.32
CA LYS A 31 -7.39 1.73 -24.65
C LYS A 31 -7.72 2.68 -25.81
N TYR A 32 -8.61 3.64 -25.60
CA TYR A 32 -9.20 4.42 -26.67
C TYR A 32 -9.07 5.94 -26.52
N SER A 33 -8.48 6.43 -25.42
CA SER A 33 -8.36 7.87 -25.19
C SER A 33 -7.17 8.46 -25.95
N PRO A 34 -7.42 9.46 -26.82
CA PRO A 34 -6.33 10.16 -27.50
C PRO A 34 -5.46 10.99 -26.55
N TYR A 35 -5.94 11.32 -25.36
CA TYR A 35 -5.15 12.02 -24.33
C TYR A 35 -4.15 11.09 -23.66
N TYR A 36 -4.48 9.81 -23.54
CA TYR A 36 -3.58 8.82 -22.96
C TYR A 36 -2.40 8.51 -23.88
N GLU A 37 -2.65 8.40 -25.19
CA GLU A 37 -1.61 8.15 -26.20
C GLU A 37 -0.63 9.32 -26.30
N LYS A 38 -1.11 10.58 -26.35
CA LYS A 38 -0.25 11.77 -26.44
C LYS A 38 0.73 11.89 -25.26
N ASP A 39 0.25 11.65 -24.05
CA ASP A 39 1.11 11.71 -22.86
C ASP A 39 2.16 10.59 -22.83
N MET A 40 1.93 9.47 -23.51
CA MET A 40 2.92 8.39 -23.61
C MET A 40 4.00 8.71 -24.67
N GLU A 41 3.64 9.37 -25.78
CA GLU A 41 4.59 9.81 -26.81
C GLU A 41 5.55 10.90 -26.29
N ASP A 42 5.07 11.82 -25.46
CA ASP A 42 5.91 12.87 -24.85
C ASP A 42 6.96 12.29 -23.84
N TYR A 43 6.72 11.11 -23.28
CA TYR A 43 7.65 10.42 -22.37
C TYR A 43 8.70 9.56 -23.10
N ASP A 44 8.43 9.09 -24.32
CA ASP A 44 9.36 8.23 -25.10
C ASP A 44 10.52 9.02 -25.75
N THR A 45 10.52 10.37 -25.68
CA THR A 45 11.57 11.21 -26.27
C THR A 45 12.78 11.44 -25.38
N GLU A 46 12.74 11.08 -24.09
CA GLU A 46 13.90 11.15 -23.21
C GLU A 46 14.38 9.72 -22.88
N GLY A 47 15.44 9.29 -23.57
CA GLY A 47 16.01 7.93 -23.53
C GLY A 47 16.45 7.43 -22.17
N GLU A 48 15.52 6.94 -21.36
CA GLU A 48 15.75 6.24 -20.10
C GLU A 48 15.47 4.73 -20.25
N GLU A 49 16.29 3.92 -19.56
CA GLU A 49 16.31 2.46 -19.61
C GLU A 49 14.98 1.78 -19.22
N ASP A 50 14.76 0.55 -19.70
CA ASP A 50 13.49 -0.22 -19.65
C ASP A 50 12.88 -0.42 -18.24
N ASP A 51 13.66 -0.35 -17.15
CA ASP A 51 13.17 -0.50 -15.77
C ASP A 51 12.32 0.69 -15.27
N ALA A 52 12.44 1.86 -15.91
CA ALA A 52 11.67 3.05 -15.57
C ALA A 52 10.27 3.08 -16.22
N LYS A 53 10.00 2.22 -17.22
CA LYS A 53 8.73 2.22 -17.97
C LYS A 53 7.55 1.65 -17.19
N GLU A 54 7.79 0.69 -16.28
CA GLU A 54 6.71 0.08 -15.48
C GLU A 54 6.19 1.03 -14.38
N ASP A 55 7.06 1.89 -13.83
CA ASP A 55 6.69 2.88 -12.81
C ASP A 55 5.96 4.11 -13.39
N LYS A 56 5.99 4.31 -14.71
CA LYS A 56 5.34 5.44 -15.42
C LYS A 56 3.88 5.17 -15.81
N LYS A 57 3.35 3.96 -15.58
CA LYS A 57 1.96 3.63 -15.91
C LYS A 57 0.99 4.38 -15.00
N LYS A 58 0.22 5.30 -15.59
CA LYS A 58 -0.77 6.11 -14.85
C LYS A 58 -1.77 5.24 -14.11
N SER A 59 -2.06 5.60 -12.87
CA SER A 59 -3.09 4.94 -12.08
C SER A 59 -4.48 5.15 -12.69
N GLY A 60 -5.42 4.25 -12.40
CA GLY A 60 -6.79 4.40 -12.90
C GLY A 60 -7.46 5.71 -12.46
N LEU A 61 -7.09 6.26 -11.31
CA LEU A 61 -7.61 7.55 -10.83
C LEU A 61 -7.00 8.74 -11.60
N GLU A 62 -5.75 8.65 -12.00
CA GLU A 62 -5.10 9.66 -12.84
C GLU A 62 -5.71 9.68 -14.24
N ILE A 63 -5.99 8.50 -14.82
CA ILE A 63 -6.68 8.38 -16.11
C ILE A 63 -8.07 9.05 -16.02
N LEU A 64 -8.84 8.78 -14.98
CA LEU A 64 -10.15 9.44 -14.78
C LEU A 64 -10.01 10.95 -14.61
N LYS A 65 -8.98 11.41 -13.88
CA LYS A 65 -8.70 12.84 -13.68
C LYS A 65 -8.40 13.55 -14.99
N MET A 66 -7.65 12.95 -15.92
CA MET A 66 -7.40 13.48 -17.27
C MET A 66 -8.71 13.70 -18.06
N HIS A 67 -9.74 12.91 -17.77
CA HIS A 67 -11.06 13.02 -18.38
C HIS A 67 -12.07 13.80 -17.50
N GLY A 68 -11.58 14.58 -16.55
CA GLY A 68 -12.37 15.48 -15.72
C GLY A 68 -13.16 14.81 -14.59
N ILE A 69 -12.93 13.52 -14.31
CA ILE A 69 -13.52 12.81 -13.16
C ILE A 69 -12.49 12.74 -12.05
N MET A 70 -12.69 13.52 -10.99
CA MET A 70 -11.77 13.66 -9.87
C MET A 70 -12.21 12.84 -8.67
N SER A 71 -11.33 12.03 -8.12
CA SER A 71 -11.51 11.36 -6.82
C SER A 71 -11.02 12.25 -5.67
N TYR A 72 -11.51 11.99 -4.46
CA TYR A 72 -10.94 12.62 -3.27
C TYR A 72 -9.49 12.18 -3.11
N ALA A 73 -8.68 13.05 -2.54
CA ALA A 73 -7.31 12.70 -2.17
C ALA A 73 -7.32 11.52 -1.20
N GLN A 74 -6.51 10.53 -1.49
CA GLN A 74 -6.20 9.47 -0.54
C GLN A 74 -5.30 10.02 0.56
N THR A 75 -5.13 9.26 1.62
CA THR A 75 -4.31 9.67 2.75
C THR A 75 -3.30 8.57 3.07
N MET A 76 -2.09 8.99 3.42
CA MET A 76 -1.07 8.15 4.05
C MET A 76 -1.01 8.48 5.52
N GLU A 77 -0.84 7.47 6.36
CA GLU A 77 -0.88 7.62 7.80
C GLU A 77 0.29 6.88 8.45
N TRP A 78 0.92 7.53 9.44
CA TRP A 78 1.99 6.94 10.21
C TRP A 78 2.00 7.42 11.67
N LYS A 79 2.71 6.68 12.52
CA LYS A 79 2.97 6.98 13.93
C LYS A 79 4.44 6.69 14.22
N GLY A 80 5.20 7.67 14.75
CA GLY A 80 6.62 7.49 15.05
C GLY A 80 7.52 8.63 14.57
N PRO A 81 8.84 8.46 14.69
CA PRO A 81 9.82 9.52 14.45
C PRO A 81 10.05 9.76 12.95
N LEU A 82 9.28 10.67 12.37
CA LEU A 82 9.46 11.09 10.99
C LEU A 82 9.40 12.62 10.88
N SER A 83 10.40 13.19 10.23
CA SER A 83 10.35 14.58 9.76
C SER A 83 10.39 14.59 8.23
N TYR A 84 9.58 15.42 7.61
CA TYR A 84 9.53 15.59 6.15
C TYR A 84 9.52 17.06 5.75
N ARG A 85 9.93 17.35 4.53
CA ARG A 85 9.93 18.68 3.93
C ARG A 85 8.88 18.74 2.83
N ILE A 86 8.14 19.83 2.75
CA ILE A 86 7.25 20.13 1.63
C ILE A 86 7.99 21.12 0.73
N ASP A 87 8.30 20.69 -0.50
CA ASP A 87 9.16 21.39 -1.45
C ASP A 87 10.43 21.92 -0.74
N ASP A 88 10.86 23.16 -1.01
CA ASP A 88 12.00 23.81 -0.34
C ASP A 88 11.57 24.76 0.79
N THR A 89 10.31 24.72 1.23
CA THR A 89 9.73 25.75 2.07
C THR A 89 9.81 25.49 3.56
N CYS A 90 9.33 24.32 4.02
CA CYS A 90 9.28 24.03 5.45
C CYS A 90 9.56 22.57 5.78
N VAL A 91 10.16 22.36 6.96
CA VAL A 91 10.32 21.04 7.56
C VAL A 91 9.25 20.85 8.63
N ILE A 92 8.53 19.75 8.55
CA ILE A 92 7.49 19.36 9.51
C ILE A 92 8.02 18.16 10.28
N ASP A 93 8.13 18.29 11.59
CA ASP A 93 8.51 17.22 12.50
C ASP A 93 7.26 16.62 13.14
N THR A 94 7.00 15.33 12.87
CA THR A 94 5.87 14.59 13.42
C THR A 94 6.26 13.65 14.57
N SER A 95 7.51 13.69 15.00
CA SER A 95 8.04 12.79 16.04
C SER A 95 7.32 12.91 17.40
N LYS A 96 6.68 14.04 17.67
CA LYS A 96 5.91 14.28 18.90
C LYS A 96 4.41 14.04 18.76
N GLN A 97 3.95 13.65 17.58
CA GLN A 97 2.54 13.33 17.34
C GLN A 97 2.26 11.86 17.71
N ILE A 98 2.16 11.62 19.01
CA ILE A 98 2.06 10.27 19.59
C ILE A 98 0.81 9.49 19.12
N TYR A 99 -0.24 10.17 18.67
CA TYR A 99 -1.47 9.57 18.14
C TYR A 99 -1.43 9.34 16.63
N GLY A 100 -0.33 9.75 15.96
CA GLY A 100 -0.13 9.59 14.53
C GLY A 100 -0.36 10.86 13.73
N THR A 101 0.02 10.77 12.47
CA THR A 101 -0.06 11.85 11.48
C THR A 101 -0.76 11.33 10.24
N ILE A 102 -1.66 12.12 9.70
CA ILE A 102 -2.33 11.85 8.42
C ILE A 102 -1.95 12.95 7.44
N ILE A 103 -1.45 12.55 6.27
CA ILE A 103 -1.16 13.46 5.15
C ILE A 103 -1.98 13.05 3.93
N ASN A 104 -2.53 14.02 3.19
CA ASN A 104 -3.18 13.70 1.93
C ASN A 104 -2.14 13.47 0.81
N THR A 105 -2.50 12.69 -0.19
CA THR A 105 -1.59 12.31 -1.28
C THR A 105 -1.22 13.50 -2.19
N GLN A 106 -1.95 14.60 -2.16
CA GLN A 106 -1.57 15.84 -2.88
C GLN A 106 -0.37 16.50 -2.20
N THR A 107 -0.41 16.64 -0.87
CA THR A 107 0.75 17.15 -0.11
C THR A 107 1.92 16.17 -0.17
N LEU A 108 1.64 14.86 -0.12
CA LEU A 108 2.66 13.81 -0.20
C LEU A 108 3.49 13.88 -1.50
N GLU A 109 2.88 14.29 -2.61
CA GLU A 109 3.54 14.47 -3.91
C GLU A 109 4.68 15.50 -3.85
N HIS A 110 4.51 16.53 -3.02
CA HIS A 110 5.50 17.58 -2.76
C HIS A 110 6.36 17.31 -1.53
N ALA A 111 6.11 16.22 -0.82
CA ALA A 111 6.82 15.88 0.40
C ALA A 111 8.06 15.02 0.12
N SER A 112 9.10 15.25 0.91
CA SER A 112 10.28 14.39 0.94
C SER A 112 10.68 14.12 2.39
N PRO A 113 10.93 12.86 2.77
CA PRO A 113 11.39 12.53 4.10
C PRO A 113 12.79 13.15 4.33
N VAL A 114 13.03 13.68 5.52
CA VAL A 114 14.27 14.39 5.88
C VAL A 114 15.02 13.69 6.99
N SER A 115 14.30 13.17 7.99
CA SER A 115 14.93 12.55 9.16
C SER A 115 14.01 11.52 9.78
N LEU A 116 14.63 10.44 10.27
CA LEU A 116 14.03 9.46 11.16
C LEU A 116 14.92 9.31 12.40
N ALA A 117 15.10 10.38 13.14
CA ALA A 117 16.03 10.43 14.27
C ALA A 117 15.72 9.34 15.30
N GLY A 118 16.68 8.44 15.53
CA GLY A 118 16.57 7.35 16.50
C GLY A 118 15.74 6.14 16.01
N CYS A 119 15.17 6.17 14.80
CA CYS A 119 14.38 5.05 14.29
C CYS A 119 15.25 3.80 14.08
N LYS A 120 14.86 2.71 14.70
CA LYS A 120 15.50 1.39 14.56
C LYS A 120 14.65 0.41 13.79
N ARG A 121 13.35 0.73 13.59
CA ARG A 121 12.38 -0.15 12.96
C ARG A 121 11.35 0.64 12.17
N ILE A 122 11.07 0.18 10.96
CA ILE A 122 9.93 0.64 10.17
C ILE A 122 9.00 -0.56 10.02
N MET A 123 7.74 -0.40 10.40
CA MET A 123 6.73 -1.46 10.33
C MET A 123 5.52 -0.98 9.55
N THR A 124 5.24 -1.65 8.45
CA THR A 124 3.97 -1.48 7.71
C THR A 124 2.93 -2.43 8.26
N ILE A 125 1.70 -1.96 8.49
CA ILE A 125 0.60 -2.73 9.08
C ILE A 125 -0.62 -2.59 8.19
N GLU A 126 -1.19 -3.73 7.76
CA GLU A 126 -2.26 -3.75 6.77
C GLU A 126 -3.61 -3.38 7.38
N ASN A 127 -3.91 -3.91 8.55
CA ASN A 127 -5.20 -3.72 9.19
C ASN A 127 -5.24 -2.47 10.08
N LYS A 128 -6.33 -1.70 9.97
CA LYS A 128 -6.50 -0.45 10.71
C LYS A 128 -6.58 -0.67 12.23
N ALA A 129 -7.29 -1.70 12.70
CA ALA A 129 -7.42 -1.96 14.13
C ALA A 129 -6.05 -2.34 14.75
N ASN A 130 -5.27 -3.16 14.05
CA ASN A 130 -3.92 -3.53 14.47
C ASN A 130 -2.98 -2.32 14.48
N TYR A 131 -3.04 -1.44 13.47
CA TYR A 131 -2.28 -0.20 13.46
C TYR A 131 -2.66 0.73 14.62
N GLU A 132 -3.94 0.91 14.90
CA GLU A 132 -4.42 1.75 16.01
C GLU A 132 -4.02 1.18 17.37
N SER A 133 -3.96 -0.14 17.53
CA SER A 133 -3.53 -0.81 18.77
C SER A 133 -2.05 -0.61 19.08
N MET A 134 -1.23 -0.23 18.07
CA MET A 134 0.20 0.01 18.32
C MET A 134 0.40 1.27 19.15
N GLN A 135 1.04 1.10 20.29
CA GLN A 135 1.45 2.23 21.12
C GLN A 135 2.63 2.96 20.46
N TYR A 136 2.69 4.28 20.66
CA TYR A 136 3.82 5.06 20.20
C TYR A 136 5.14 4.54 20.75
N ASP A 137 6.13 4.41 19.87
CA ASP A 137 7.51 4.04 20.21
C ASP A 137 8.46 4.98 19.47
N GLU A 138 9.33 5.65 20.21
CA GLU A 138 10.30 6.61 19.64
C GLU A 138 11.33 5.96 18.71
N ASN A 139 11.48 4.65 18.76
CA ASN A 139 12.39 3.88 17.92
C ASN A 139 11.70 3.19 16.71
N THR A 140 10.37 3.28 16.61
CA THR A 140 9.61 2.60 15.56
C THR A 140 8.72 3.56 14.78
N LEU A 141 8.82 3.52 13.45
CA LEU A 141 7.87 4.17 12.56
C LEU A 141 6.85 3.13 12.10
N TYR A 142 5.62 3.25 12.60
CA TYR A 142 4.48 2.47 12.12
C TYR A 142 3.81 3.18 10.96
N ILE A 143 3.55 2.46 9.86
CA ILE A 143 2.90 2.99 8.67
C ILE A 143 1.66 2.15 8.38
N PHE A 144 0.49 2.78 8.32
CA PHE A 144 -0.73 2.11 7.92
C PHE A 144 -0.70 1.83 6.42
N CYS A 145 -0.76 0.55 6.07
CA CYS A 145 -0.80 0.06 4.71
C CYS A 145 -2.23 -0.39 4.38
N HIS A 146 -3.01 0.49 3.83
CA HIS A 146 -4.44 0.24 3.49
C HIS A 146 -4.65 -0.71 2.29
N GLY A 147 -3.75 -1.65 2.09
CA GLY A 147 -3.61 -2.53 0.94
C GLY A 147 -2.35 -2.20 0.14
N TYR A 148 -2.46 -2.11 -1.19
CA TYR A 148 -1.34 -1.68 -2.03
C TYR A 148 -1.12 -0.18 -1.92
N PHE A 149 0.12 0.22 -1.65
CA PHE A 149 0.52 1.63 -1.70
C PHE A 149 0.35 2.21 -3.12
N THR A 150 -0.12 3.43 -3.19
CA THR A 150 -0.21 4.19 -4.44
C THR A 150 1.19 4.56 -4.96
N PRO A 151 1.35 4.89 -6.26
CA PRO A 151 2.66 5.31 -6.80
C PRO A 151 3.31 6.46 -6.03
N LYS A 152 2.52 7.43 -5.54
CA LYS A 152 3.02 8.56 -4.74
C LYS A 152 3.55 8.13 -3.37
N GLU A 153 2.85 7.20 -2.71
CA GLU A 153 3.31 6.61 -1.46
C GLU A 153 4.56 5.76 -1.65
N VAL A 154 4.60 4.93 -2.71
CA VAL A 154 5.80 4.16 -3.08
C VAL A 154 6.99 5.08 -3.27
N TYR A 155 6.83 6.18 -4.02
CA TYR A 155 7.90 7.14 -4.25
C TYR A 155 8.40 7.79 -2.95
N PHE A 156 7.50 8.21 -2.06
CA PHE A 156 7.85 8.76 -0.76
C PHE A 156 8.57 7.73 0.12
N LEU A 157 8.07 6.49 0.17
CA LEU A 157 8.65 5.40 0.97
C LEU A 157 10.00 4.94 0.43
N LYS A 158 10.21 4.93 -0.89
CA LYS A 158 11.53 4.70 -1.49
C LYS A 158 12.54 5.77 -1.02
N LYS A 159 12.18 7.05 -1.05
CA LYS A 159 13.04 8.12 -0.51
C LYS A 159 13.33 7.93 0.97
N LEU A 160 12.32 7.50 1.74
CA LEU A 160 12.47 7.24 3.16
C LEU A 160 13.48 6.10 3.41
N SER A 161 13.48 5.03 2.60
CA SER A 161 14.45 3.95 2.73
C SER A 161 15.90 4.37 2.50
N LEU A 162 16.14 5.47 1.79
CA LEU A 162 17.49 5.98 1.51
C LEU A 162 18.11 6.76 2.67
N ILE A 163 17.28 7.29 3.58
CA ILE A 163 17.75 8.15 4.69
C ILE A 163 17.80 7.42 6.04
N VAL A 164 17.34 6.17 6.10
CA VAL A 164 17.42 5.38 7.34
C VAL A 164 18.81 4.76 7.54
N SER A 165 19.13 4.43 8.80
CA SER A 165 20.32 3.67 9.13
C SER A 165 20.32 2.30 8.41
N LYS A 166 21.52 1.80 8.04
CA LYS A 166 21.68 0.45 7.47
C LYS A 166 21.25 -0.67 8.43
N GLU A 167 21.20 -0.37 9.72
CA GLU A 167 20.80 -1.27 10.80
C GLU A 167 19.29 -1.21 11.07
N CYS A 168 18.53 -0.34 10.38
CA CYS A 168 17.09 -0.25 10.54
C CYS A 168 16.41 -1.53 10.03
N GLU A 169 15.55 -2.10 10.86
CA GLU A 169 14.73 -3.26 10.50
C GLU A 169 13.49 -2.80 9.73
N PHE A 170 13.14 -3.54 8.67
CA PHE A 170 11.90 -3.32 7.92
C PHE A 170 11.00 -4.52 8.13
N LEU A 171 9.81 -4.29 8.67
CA LEU A 171 8.84 -5.31 9.01
C LEU A 171 7.49 -5.04 8.34
N HIS A 172 6.77 -6.11 8.03
CA HIS A 172 5.38 -6.03 7.59
C HIS A 172 4.51 -6.98 8.40
N TRP A 173 3.36 -6.48 8.84
CA TRP A 173 2.32 -7.27 9.47
C TRP A 173 1.03 -7.13 8.67
N GLY A 174 0.57 -8.22 8.11
CA GLY A 174 -0.63 -8.31 7.27
C GLY A 174 -1.44 -9.55 7.57
N ASP A 175 -2.50 -9.75 6.80
CA ASP A 175 -3.33 -10.94 6.84
C ASP A 175 -2.51 -12.19 6.42
N MET A 176 -2.82 -13.33 7.02
CA MET A 176 -2.25 -14.60 6.60
C MET A 176 -3.20 -15.25 5.58
N ASP A 177 -3.23 -14.64 4.38
CA ASP A 177 -4.02 -15.06 3.22
C ASP A 177 -3.32 -14.70 1.91
N PHE A 178 -4.00 -14.91 0.78
CA PHE A 178 -3.47 -14.55 -0.55
C PHE A 178 -3.23 -13.04 -0.71
N GLY A 179 -4.10 -12.21 -0.12
CA GLY A 179 -4.01 -10.73 -0.17
C GLY A 179 -2.78 -10.25 0.58
N GLY A 180 -2.65 -10.62 1.86
CA GLY A 180 -1.53 -10.20 2.71
C GLY A 180 -0.18 -10.70 2.21
N ILE A 181 -0.09 -11.95 1.69
CA ILE A 181 1.12 -12.45 1.00
C ILE A 181 1.45 -11.58 -0.21
N SER A 182 0.46 -11.21 -1.02
CA SER A 182 0.69 -10.40 -2.22
C SER A 182 1.11 -8.97 -1.89
N ILE A 183 0.55 -8.38 -0.84
CA ILE A 183 0.92 -7.05 -0.34
C ILE A 183 2.33 -7.06 0.25
N PHE A 184 2.69 -8.08 1.05
CA PHE A 184 4.04 -8.26 1.56
C PHE A 184 5.09 -8.29 0.42
N LEU A 185 4.84 -9.12 -0.59
CA LEU A 185 5.75 -9.24 -1.75
C LEU A 185 5.87 -7.91 -2.51
N PHE A 186 4.74 -7.23 -2.74
CA PHE A 186 4.74 -5.92 -3.39
C PHE A 186 5.60 -4.91 -2.63
N ILE A 187 5.43 -4.80 -1.30
CA ILE A 187 6.21 -3.86 -0.49
C ILE A 187 7.69 -4.23 -0.51
N LYS A 188 8.00 -5.52 -0.44
CA LYS A 188 9.37 -6.02 -0.50
C LYS A 188 10.04 -5.70 -1.83
N ASP A 189 9.37 -5.98 -2.93
CA ASP A 189 9.96 -5.84 -4.27
C ASP A 189 10.02 -4.37 -4.71
N ARG A 190 9.05 -3.56 -4.30
CA ARG A 190 8.90 -2.19 -4.81
C ARG A 190 9.41 -1.10 -3.87
N ILE A 191 9.54 -1.37 -2.55
CA ILE A 191 9.81 -0.32 -1.56
C ILE A 191 10.99 -0.69 -0.66
N PHE A 192 10.89 -1.80 0.07
CA PHE A 192 11.84 -2.20 1.12
C PHE A 192 12.43 -3.59 0.84
N GLU A 193 13.49 -3.68 0.07
CA GLU A 193 14.15 -4.93 -0.31
C GLU A 193 14.45 -5.86 0.89
N LYS A 194 14.81 -5.27 2.05
CA LYS A 194 15.12 -6.01 3.28
C LYS A 194 13.88 -6.30 4.14
N LEU A 195 12.65 -6.13 3.60
CA LEU A 195 11.42 -6.37 4.35
C LEU A 195 11.34 -7.82 4.85
N MET A 196 10.99 -7.96 6.13
CA MET A 196 10.76 -9.23 6.80
C MET A 196 9.31 -9.33 7.29
N PRO A 197 8.71 -10.53 7.27
CA PRO A 197 7.38 -10.72 7.83
C PRO A 197 7.43 -10.65 9.36
N TYR A 198 6.43 -10.00 9.97
CA TYR A 198 6.24 -9.92 11.41
C TYR A 198 4.91 -10.58 11.77
N ARG A 199 4.92 -11.58 12.65
CA ARG A 199 3.74 -12.36 13.03
C ARG A 199 2.96 -12.93 11.83
N MET A 200 3.68 -13.30 10.78
CA MET A 200 3.16 -13.96 9.57
C MET A 200 3.93 -15.26 9.31
N GLY A 201 4.47 -15.90 10.33
CA GLY A 201 5.13 -17.20 10.23
C GLY A 201 4.17 -18.36 10.44
N VAL A 202 4.63 -19.59 10.17
CA VAL A 202 3.85 -20.81 10.39
C VAL A 202 3.47 -20.96 11.87
N ALA A 203 4.38 -20.64 12.79
CA ALA A 203 4.11 -20.73 14.22
C ALA A 203 2.96 -19.77 14.65
N ASP A 204 2.94 -18.54 14.12
CA ASP A 204 1.87 -17.57 14.38
C ASP A 204 0.54 -18.05 13.81
N PHE A 205 0.57 -18.64 12.61
CA PHE A 205 -0.59 -19.21 11.93
C PHE A 205 -1.18 -20.39 12.73
N GLU A 206 -0.33 -21.33 13.17
CA GLU A 206 -0.77 -22.49 13.97
C GLU A 206 -1.32 -22.06 15.34
N GLU A 207 -0.72 -21.06 15.97
CA GLU A 207 -1.24 -20.51 17.23
C GLU A 207 -2.63 -19.89 17.04
N ALA A 208 -2.82 -19.14 15.96
CA ALA A 208 -4.12 -18.57 15.60
C ALA A 208 -5.18 -19.67 15.34
N LEU A 209 -4.81 -20.75 14.66
CA LEU A 209 -5.70 -21.89 14.44
C LEU A 209 -6.12 -22.56 15.75
N LYS A 210 -5.22 -22.71 16.71
CA LYS A 210 -5.52 -23.24 18.06
C LYS A 210 -6.52 -22.38 18.84
N LYS A 211 -6.55 -21.06 18.55
CA LYS A 211 -7.50 -20.10 19.11
C LYS A 211 -8.80 -19.98 18.31
N ASP A 212 -9.04 -20.89 17.36
CA ASP A 212 -10.21 -20.88 16.46
C ASP A 212 -10.36 -19.59 15.63
N ALA A 213 -9.23 -18.96 15.30
CA ALA A 213 -9.22 -17.76 14.46
C ALA A 213 -9.26 -18.05 12.95
N GLY A 214 -9.29 -19.33 12.53
CA GLY A 214 -9.27 -19.75 11.13
C GLY A 214 -10.56 -19.45 10.39
N ILE A 215 -10.44 -18.93 9.16
CA ILE A 215 -11.54 -18.71 8.23
C ILE A 215 -11.39 -19.66 7.04
N PRO A 216 -12.44 -20.33 6.55
CA PRO A 216 -12.33 -21.23 5.42
C PRO A 216 -11.75 -20.56 4.17
N LEU A 217 -10.77 -21.20 3.53
CA LEU A 217 -10.17 -20.74 2.29
C LEU A 217 -11.14 -20.93 1.12
N LYS A 218 -11.44 -19.87 0.37
CA LYS A 218 -12.30 -19.94 -0.80
C LYS A 218 -11.60 -20.69 -1.95
N ALA A 219 -12.31 -21.56 -2.68
CA ALA A 219 -11.76 -22.35 -3.78
C ALA A 219 -11.03 -21.47 -4.84
N SER A 220 -11.63 -20.35 -5.23
CA SER A 220 -11.01 -19.41 -6.19
C SER A 220 -9.72 -18.77 -5.68
N THR A 221 -9.59 -18.57 -4.37
CA THR A 221 -8.39 -18.05 -3.72
C THR A 221 -7.33 -19.15 -3.61
N ARG A 222 -7.74 -20.38 -3.31
CA ARG A 222 -6.86 -21.56 -3.27
C ARG A 222 -6.10 -21.74 -4.59
N GLU A 223 -6.80 -21.69 -5.72
CA GLU A 223 -6.17 -21.83 -7.04
C GLU A 223 -5.14 -20.73 -7.33
N LYS A 224 -5.40 -19.50 -6.91
CA LYS A 224 -4.46 -18.38 -7.02
C LYS A 224 -3.25 -18.59 -6.14
N LEU A 225 -3.47 -19.01 -4.89
CA LEU A 225 -2.41 -19.23 -3.92
C LEU A 225 -1.47 -20.36 -4.34
N GLN A 226 -2.01 -21.45 -4.90
CA GLN A 226 -1.20 -22.56 -5.42
C GLN A 226 -0.20 -22.12 -6.50
N LYS A 227 -0.59 -21.16 -7.35
CA LYS A 227 0.25 -20.65 -8.44
C LYS A 227 1.20 -19.53 -8.02
N LYS A 228 1.01 -18.99 -6.81
CA LYS A 228 1.78 -17.84 -6.32
C LYS A 228 3.13 -18.28 -5.81
N ASP A 229 4.20 -17.65 -6.30
CA ASP A 229 5.47 -17.66 -5.59
C ASP A 229 5.35 -16.76 -4.36
N ALA A 230 5.53 -17.31 -3.17
CA ALA A 230 5.36 -16.61 -1.90
C ALA A 230 6.71 -16.18 -1.27
N GLY A 231 7.85 -16.48 -1.90
CA GLY A 231 9.16 -16.08 -1.41
C GLY A 231 9.38 -16.45 0.06
N LEU A 232 9.66 -15.48 0.93
CA LEU A 232 9.85 -15.69 2.37
C LEU A 232 8.62 -16.25 3.11
N LEU A 233 7.44 -16.19 2.52
CA LEU A 233 6.18 -16.70 3.08
C LEU A 233 5.77 -18.04 2.45
N ALA A 234 6.70 -18.77 1.82
CA ALA A 234 6.40 -20.05 1.17
C ALA A 234 5.86 -21.09 2.16
N GLU A 235 6.48 -21.21 3.34
CA GLU A 235 6.01 -22.13 4.39
C GLU A 235 4.61 -21.77 4.90
N LEU A 236 4.32 -20.47 5.09
CA LEU A 236 2.99 -20.00 5.45
C LEU A 236 1.96 -20.34 4.36
N LYS A 237 2.32 -20.16 3.09
CA LYS A 237 1.46 -20.51 1.95
C LYS A 237 1.08 -22.01 2.01
N GLU A 238 2.05 -22.89 2.23
CA GLU A 238 1.77 -24.34 2.32
C GLU A 238 0.87 -24.66 3.54
N ALA A 239 1.12 -24.05 4.71
CA ALA A 239 0.26 -24.24 5.89
C ALA A 239 -1.19 -23.78 5.64
N ILE A 240 -1.41 -22.68 4.92
CA ILE A 240 -2.74 -22.22 4.49
C ILE A 240 -3.40 -23.25 3.57
N LEU A 241 -2.65 -23.79 2.60
CA LEU A 241 -3.17 -24.77 1.65
C LEU A 241 -3.48 -26.11 2.30
N GLU A 242 -2.69 -26.55 3.27
CA GLU A 242 -2.88 -27.79 4.02
C GLU A 242 -4.09 -27.73 4.96
N SER A 243 -4.23 -26.63 5.69
CA SER A 243 -5.32 -26.45 6.65
C SER A 243 -6.66 -26.05 6.00
N ASP A 244 -6.64 -25.60 4.74
CA ASP A 244 -7.77 -24.98 4.03
C ASP A 244 -8.37 -23.77 4.79
N LYS A 245 -7.52 -23.02 5.52
CA LYS A 245 -7.90 -21.87 6.34
C LYS A 245 -6.97 -20.69 6.09
N THR A 246 -7.49 -19.49 6.34
CA THR A 246 -6.77 -18.20 6.36
C THR A 246 -6.99 -17.52 7.70
N ILE A 247 -6.17 -16.53 8.04
CA ILE A 247 -6.31 -15.75 9.28
C ILE A 247 -6.33 -14.27 8.92
N GLU A 248 -7.36 -13.56 9.36
CA GLU A 248 -7.40 -12.10 9.33
C GLU A 248 -6.60 -11.53 10.51
N GLN A 249 -5.85 -10.47 10.25
CA GLN A 249 -4.92 -9.87 11.21
C GLN A 249 -5.60 -9.41 12.50
N GLU A 250 -6.87 -8.93 12.43
CA GLU A 250 -7.66 -8.52 13.61
C GLU A 250 -7.85 -9.62 14.63
N ARG A 251 -7.86 -10.88 14.19
CA ARG A 251 -8.04 -12.03 15.08
C ARG A 251 -6.79 -12.35 15.91
N LEU A 252 -5.70 -11.61 15.69
CA LEU A 252 -4.44 -11.72 16.42
C LEU A 252 -4.29 -10.66 17.54
N LEU A 253 -5.28 -9.76 17.67
CA LEU A 253 -5.41 -8.82 18.79
C LEU A 253 -6.05 -9.53 19.99
#